data_dd4f5c5644289c81821d2f199777cd1c
#
_entry.id   dd4f5c5644289c81821d2f199777cd1c
#
_cell.length_a   1.000
_cell.length_b   1.000
_cell.length_c   1.000
_cell.angle_alpha   90.00
_cell.angle_beta   90.00
_cell.angle_gamma   90.00
#
_symmetry.space_group_name_H-M   'P 1'
#
loop_
_entity.id
_entity.type
_entity.pdbx_description
1 polymer ?
#
loop_
_entity_poly.entity_id
_entity_poly.type
_entity_poly.pdbx_seq_one_letter_code
_entity_poly.pdbx_strand_id
1 'polypeptide(L)'
;MSNSFLKLICGYFATIIIFIILTFFLIITTSSSTLENTFVWPLDGYTYISSYFGYRTSPTSGASTYHSGIDIPAPEETTILAVCTGTVTFASWGAGGGYTIVVENDNIKVSYCHVSPNFIVQKNDIVTAGQIIGNVG
;
A
#
# COMPACT_ATOMS: atom_id res chain seq x y z
N MET A 1 -44.00 34.57 -27.16
CA MET A 1 -43.01 34.69 -26.09
C MET A 1 -41.87 35.53 -26.60
N SER A 2 -41.51 36.62 -25.93
CA SER A 2 -40.43 37.52 -26.35
C SER A 2 -39.08 36.82 -26.37
N ASN A 3 -38.25 37.05 -27.40
CA ASN A 3 -36.89 36.54 -27.51
C ASN A 3 -36.00 36.88 -26.27
N SER A 4 -36.33 37.96 -25.57
CA SER A 4 -35.66 38.38 -24.33
C SER A 4 -35.96 37.46 -23.16
N PHE A 5 -37.20 36.96 -23.05
CA PHE A 5 -37.59 36.02 -21.98
C PHE A 5 -36.93 34.67 -22.16
N LEU A 6 -36.83 34.18 -23.41
CA LEU A 6 -36.14 32.92 -23.71
C LEU A 6 -34.64 33.00 -23.40
N LYS A 7 -33.96 34.11 -23.71
CA LYS A 7 -32.56 34.35 -23.40
C LYS A 7 -32.30 34.37 -21.88
N LEU A 8 -33.21 34.97 -21.11
CA LEU A 8 -33.12 35.01 -19.64
C LEU A 8 -33.18 33.60 -19.02
N ILE A 9 -34.13 32.79 -19.49
CA ILE A 9 -34.30 31.40 -19.05
C ILE A 9 -33.07 30.56 -19.40
N CYS A 10 -32.58 30.65 -20.63
CA CYS A 10 -31.35 29.94 -21.05
C CYS A 10 -30.13 30.36 -20.21
N GLY A 11 -29.98 31.66 -19.89
CA GLY A 11 -28.93 32.15 -19.02
C GLY A 11 -29.03 31.58 -17.62
N TYR A 12 -30.22 31.50 -17.03
CA TYR A 12 -30.44 30.93 -15.71
C TYR A 12 -30.12 29.44 -15.65
N PHE A 13 -30.53 28.65 -16.65
CA PHE A 13 -30.17 27.23 -16.72
C PHE A 13 -28.67 27.03 -16.90
N ALA A 14 -28.02 27.85 -17.73
CA ALA A 14 -26.56 27.78 -17.90
C ALA A 14 -25.79 28.04 -16.56
N THR A 15 -26.24 29.03 -15.78
CA THR A 15 -25.61 29.32 -14.47
C THR A 15 -25.80 28.19 -13.46
N ILE A 16 -26.98 27.53 -13.43
CA ILE A 16 -27.23 26.38 -12.57
C ILE A 16 -26.33 25.20 -12.96
N ILE A 17 -26.22 24.92 -14.26
CA ILE A 17 -25.36 23.83 -14.75
C ILE A 17 -23.90 24.08 -14.37
N ILE A 18 -23.39 25.29 -14.55
CA ILE A 18 -22.04 25.67 -14.16
C ILE A 18 -21.83 25.50 -12.65
N PHE A 19 -22.80 25.92 -11.83
CA PHE A 19 -22.73 25.76 -10.37
C PHE A 19 -22.71 24.28 -9.96
N ILE A 20 -23.51 23.42 -10.58
CA ILE A 20 -23.51 21.97 -10.33
C ILE A 20 -22.17 21.35 -10.72
N ILE A 21 -21.60 21.73 -11.87
CA ILE A 21 -20.30 21.24 -12.32
C ILE A 21 -19.19 21.67 -11.34
N LEU A 22 -19.19 22.92 -10.89
CA LEU A 22 -18.21 23.44 -9.94
C LEU A 22 -18.31 22.76 -8.58
N THR A 23 -19.54 22.51 -8.07
CA THR A 23 -19.74 21.80 -6.80
C THR A 23 -19.32 20.33 -6.91
N PHE A 24 -19.63 19.68 -8.03
CA PHE A 24 -19.19 18.31 -8.29
C PHE A 24 -17.67 18.21 -8.39
N PHE A 25 -17.02 19.15 -9.08
CA PHE A 25 -15.57 19.23 -9.16
C PHE A 25 -14.94 19.50 -7.80
N LEU A 26 -15.54 20.37 -6.97
CA LEU A 26 -15.08 20.63 -5.61
C LEU A 26 -15.19 19.38 -4.72
N ILE A 27 -16.28 18.62 -4.84
CA ILE A 27 -16.47 17.37 -4.10
C ILE A 27 -15.40 16.34 -4.51
N ILE A 28 -15.07 16.22 -5.80
CA ILE A 28 -14.03 15.30 -6.26
C ILE A 28 -12.65 15.72 -5.73
N THR A 29 -12.33 17.00 -5.72
CA THR A 29 -11.03 17.50 -5.23
C THR A 29 -10.88 17.40 -3.71
N THR A 30 -11.97 17.50 -2.94
CA THR A 30 -11.93 17.31 -1.48
C THR A 30 -11.97 15.84 -1.07
N SER A 31 -12.37 14.94 -1.97
CA SER A 31 -12.28 13.48 -1.78
C SER A 31 -10.88 12.92 -2.06
N SER A 32 -9.88 13.73 -2.33
CA SER A 32 -8.49 13.35 -2.15
C SER A 32 -8.28 13.11 -0.65
N SER A 33 -8.71 11.92 -0.21
CA SER A 33 -8.36 11.43 1.11
C SER A 33 -6.85 11.58 1.24
N THR A 34 -6.41 12.36 2.21
CA THR A 34 -5.09 12.15 2.79
C THR A 34 -5.03 10.66 3.06
N LEU A 35 -4.26 9.93 2.26
CA LEU A 35 -3.86 8.58 2.59
C LEU A 35 -3.10 8.75 3.91
N GLU A 36 -3.83 8.68 5.03
CA GLU A 36 -3.18 8.64 6.33
C GLU A 36 -2.18 7.51 6.23
N ASN A 37 -0.94 7.77 6.65
CA ASN A 37 0.12 6.76 6.76
C ASN A 37 -0.27 5.80 7.89
N THR A 38 -1.35 5.05 7.67
CA THR A 38 -1.80 4.00 8.59
C THR A 38 -0.85 2.83 8.40
N PHE A 39 -0.11 2.52 9.45
CA PHE A 39 0.73 1.33 9.49
C PHE A 39 -0.03 0.18 10.13
N VAL A 40 0.00 -0.98 9.49
CA VAL A 40 -0.61 -2.21 9.96
C VAL A 40 0.49 -3.23 10.25
N TRP A 41 0.34 -3.99 11.33
CA TRP A 41 1.27 -5.09 11.62
C TRP A 41 1.11 -6.18 10.55
N PRO A 42 2.21 -6.72 9.99
CA PRO A 42 2.15 -7.57 8.80
C PRO A 42 1.60 -8.98 9.02
N LEU A 43 1.60 -9.49 10.26
CA LEU A 43 1.21 -10.85 10.58
C LEU A 43 0.22 -10.85 11.75
N ASP A 44 -1.06 -11.03 11.45
CA ASP A 44 -2.10 -11.06 12.48
C ASP A 44 -1.86 -12.23 13.46
N GLY A 45 -1.91 -11.92 14.76
CA GLY A 45 -1.66 -12.89 15.82
C GLY A 45 -0.19 -13.23 16.10
N TYR A 46 0.75 -12.81 15.27
CA TYR A 46 2.19 -13.09 15.43
C TYR A 46 2.96 -11.81 15.74
N THR A 47 3.14 -11.49 17.02
CA THR A 47 3.79 -10.24 17.48
C THR A 47 5.19 -10.45 18.08
N TYR A 48 5.62 -11.71 18.26
CA TYR A 48 6.94 -12.02 18.76
C TYR A 48 8.01 -11.71 17.71
N ILE A 49 9.06 -10.99 18.11
CA ILE A 49 10.24 -10.70 17.26
C ILE A 49 11.38 -11.58 17.76
N SER A 50 11.84 -12.50 16.91
CA SER A 50 12.95 -13.42 17.22
C SER A 50 14.32 -12.80 16.96
N SER A 51 14.42 -11.79 16.09
CA SER A 51 15.65 -11.06 15.81
C SER A 51 15.35 -9.60 15.45
N TYR A 52 16.04 -8.69 16.09
CA TYR A 52 15.88 -7.25 15.93
C TYR A 52 16.87 -6.68 14.91
N PHE A 53 16.56 -5.48 14.40
CA PHE A 53 17.45 -4.69 13.60
C PHE A 53 18.76 -4.38 14.33
N GLY A 54 19.89 -4.40 13.61
CA GLY A 54 21.18 -4.00 14.11
C GLY A 54 22.23 -5.13 14.16
N TYR A 55 23.29 -4.90 14.90
CA TYR A 55 24.35 -5.90 15.07
C TYR A 55 23.88 -7.07 15.91
N ARG A 56 24.19 -8.28 15.47
CA ARG A 56 23.87 -9.53 16.16
C ARG A 56 24.97 -10.58 15.95
N THR A 57 25.00 -11.59 16.80
CA THR A 57 25.72 -12.82 16.48
C THR A 57 25.04 -13.48 15.29
N SER A 58 25.80 -13.90 14.28
CA SER A 58 25.26 -14.60 13.12
C SER A 58 24.45 -15.82 13.57
N PRO A 59 23.17 -15.94 13.23
CA PRO A 59 22.32 -17.05 13.65
C PRO A 59 22.71 -18.38 13.00
N THR A 60 23.32 -18.33 11.81
CA THR A 60 23.78 -19.50 11.05
C THR A 60 25.05 -19.15 10.29
N SER A 61 25.81 -20.17 9.88
CA SER A 61 26.99 -19.98 9.04
C SER A 61 26.62 -19.28 7.74
N GLY A 62 27.30 -18.17 7.43
CA GLY A 62 27.05 -17.34 6.23
C GLY A 62 25.96 -16.26 6.38
N ALA A 63 25.23 -16.24 7.48
CA ALA A 63 24.29 -15.14 7.75
C ALA A 63 25.02 -13.88 8.21
N SER A 64 24.45 -12.71 7.92
CA SER A 64 25.03 -11.42 8.29
C SER A 64 25.05 -11.21 9.81
N THR A 65 26.11 -10.59 10.30
CA THR A 65 26.22 -10.06 11.67
C THR A 65 25.51 -8.72 11.84
N TYR A 66 25.02 -8.13 10.75
CA TYR A 66 24.17 -6.94 10.77
C TYR A 66 22.81 -7.26 10.13
N HIS A 67 21.74 -7.14 10.90
CA HIS A 67 20.38 -7.39 10.46
C HIS A 67 19.70 -6.08 10.04
N SER A 68 19.29 -5.97 8.79
CA SER A 68 18.66 -4.77 8.22
C SER A 68 17.14 -4.72 8.39
N GLY A 69 16.56 -5.63 9.17
CA GLY A 69 15.12 -5.73 9.41
C GLY A 69 14.81 -6.32 10.78
N ILE A 70 13.61 -6.88 10.89
CA ILE A 70 13.16 -7.68 12.04
C ILE A 70 12.70 -9.05 11.54
N ASP A 71 12.93 -10.10 12.35
CA ASP A 71 12.42 -11.44 12.06
C ASP A 71 11.20 -11.73 12.93
N ILE A 72 10.07 -12.02 12.30
CA ILE A 72 8.79 -12.36 12.94
C ILE A 72 8.47 -13.81 12.55
N PRO A 73 8.70 -14.80 13.40
CA PRO A 73 8.44 -16.19 13.08
C PRO A 73 6.95 -16.47 13.05
N ALA A 74 6.50 -17.12 11.98
CA ALA A 74 5.14 -17.62 11.81
C ALA A 74 5.18 -18.91 10.98
N PRO A 75 4.18 -19.79 11.09
CA PRO A 75 4.06 -20.98 10.24
C PRO A 75 4.01 -20.62 8.75
N GLU A 76 4.51 -21.51 7.90
CA GLU A 76 4.29 -21.44 6.45
C GLU A 76 2.80 -21.23 6.15
N GLU A 77 2.50 -20.55 5.04
CA GLU A 77 1.15 -20.17 4.59
C GLU A 77 0.39 -19.21 5.53
N THR A 78 1.00 -18.69 6.61
CA THR A 78 0.41 -17.58 7.36
C THR A 78 0.27 -16.36 6.46
N THR A 79 -0.90 -15.73 6.47
CA THR A 79 -1.21 -14.57 5.64
C THR A 79 -0.34 -13.36 6.00
N ILE A 80 0.21 -12.69 4.99
CA ILE A 80 0.99 -11.47 5.12
C ILE A 80 0.14 -10.27 4.65
N LEU A 81 0.09 -9.24 5.49
CA LEU A 81 -0.61 -7.99 5.23
C LEU A 81 0.36 -6.88 4.80
N ALA A 82 -0.07 -6.01 3.90
CA ALA A 82 0.65 -4.81 3.55
C ALA A 82 0.74 -3.88 4.77
N VAL A 83 1.95 -3.54 5.21
CA VAL A 83 2.20 -2.62 6.33
C VAL A 83 1.69 -1.21 6.03
N CYS A 84 1.77 -0.78 4.79
CA CYS A 84 1.37 0.55 4.34
C CYS A 84 0.68 0.49 2.98
N THR A 85 -0.08 1.52 2.67
CA THR A 85 -0.57 1.76 1.31
C THR A 85 0.59 2.15 0.41
N GLY A 86 0.67 1.57 -0.79
CA GLY A 86 1.75 1.85 -1.74
C GLY A 86 1.65 1.03 -3.02
N THR A 87 2.69 1.10 -3.83
CA THR A 87 2.83 0.33 -5.06
C THR A 87 3.79 -0.84 -4.83
N VAL A 88 3.43 -2.02 -5.33
CA VAL A 88 4.35 -3.17 -5.37
C VAL A 88 5.44 -2.90 -6.39
N THR A 89 6.66 -2.66 -5.93
CA THR A 89 7.80 -2.38 -6.81
C THR A 89 8.59 -3.65 -7.17
N PHE A 90 8.43 -4.71 -6.38
CA PHE A 90 9.06 -6.00 -6.59
C PHE A 90 8.19 -7.14 -6.04
N ALA A 91 8.07 -8.23 -6.78
CA ALA A 91 7.46 -9.50 -6.35
C ALA A 91 8.13 -10.62 -7.14
N SER A 92 9.22 -11.19 -6.60
CA SER A 92 10.03 -12.23 -7.26
C SER A 92 11.06 -12.82 -6.29
N TRP A 93 11.91 -13.70 -6.80
CA TRP A 93 13.12 -14.15 -6.11
C TRP A 93 14.16 -13.03 -6.06
N GLY A 94 14.68 -12.74 -4.86
CA GLY A 94 15.71 -11.74 -4.59
C GLY A 94 16.92 -12.31 -3.86
N ALA A 95 18.11 -11.80 -4.18
CA ALA A 95 19.33 -12.21 -3.49
C ALA A 95 19.27 -11.80 -2.01
N GLY A 96 19.44 -12.76 -1.10
CA GLY A 96 19.49 -12.55 0.35
C GLY A 96 18.14 -12.59 1.06
N GLY A 97 17.02 -12.26 0.38
CA GLY A 97 15.67 -12.31 0.95
C GLY A 97 14.82 -13.50 0.49
N GLY A 98 15.33 -14.32 -0.45
CA GLY A 98 14.52 -15.35 -1.08
C GLY A 98 13.35 -14.77 -1.88
N TYR A 99 12.21 -15.42 -1.90
CA TYR A 99 11.01 -14.83 -2.46
C TYR A 99 10.62 -13.62 -1.64
N THR A 100 10.49 -12.47 -2.30
CA THR A 100 10.38 -11.16 -1.68
C THR A 100 9.30 -10.34 -2.36
N ILE A 101 8.49 -9.64 -1.55
CA ILE A 101 7.58 -8.59 -2.00
C ILE A 101 8.10 -7.26 -1.46
N VAL A 102 8.07 -6.21 -2.28
CA VAL A 102 8.41 -4.84 -1.86
C VAL A 102 7.25 -3.93 -2.17
N VAL A 103 6.74 -3.24 -1.15
CA VAL A 103 5.73 -2.18 -1.26
C VAL A 103 6.38 -0.86 -0.93
N GLU A 104 6.16 0.15 -1.77
CA GLU A 104 6.80 1.45 -1.67
C GLU A 104 5.81 2.59 -1.94
N ASN A 105 5.93 3.67 -1.19
CA ASN A 105 5.29 4.95 -1.46
C ASN A 105 6.31 6.09 -1.28
N ASP A 106 5.89 7.34 -1.36
CA ASP A 106 6.79 8.51 -1.30
C ASP A 106 7.63 8.60 -0.01
N ASN A 107 7.21 7.95 1.06
CA ASN A 107 7.81 8.10 2.38
C ASN A 107 8.51 6.85 2.89
N ILE A 108 8.11 5.67 2.43
CA ILE A 108 8.54 4.40 3.02
C ILE A 108 8.63 3.29 1.96
N LYS A 109 9.60 2.42 2.18
CA LYS A 109 9.79 1.17 1.45
C LYS A 109 9.79 0.02 2.44
N VAL A 110 8.89 -0.93 2.25
CA VAL A 110 8.77 -2.13 3.08
C VAL A 110 9.09 -3.36 2.25
N SER A 111 10.02 -4.19 2.73
CA SER A 111 10.40 -5.45 2.09
C SER A 111 9.95 -6.62 2.96
N TYR A 112 9.19 -7.53 2.38
CA TYR A 112 8.72 -8.78 2.98
C TYR A 112 9.55 -9.90 2.38
N CYS A 113 10.48 -10.44 3.17
CA CYS A 113 11.39 -11.50 2.76
C CYS A 113 10.87 -12.87 3.18
N HIS A 114 11.35 -13.93 2.55
CA HIS A 114 10.96 -15.32 2.85
C HIS A 114 9.45 -15.54 2.74
N VAL A 115 8.84 -14.97 1.70
CA VAL A 115 7.42 -15.20 1.39
C VAL A 115 7.27 -16.48 0.56
N SER A 116 6.06 -17.04 0.53
CA SER A 116 5.71 -18.16 -0.36
C SER A 116 5.92 -17.78 -1.83
N PRO A 117 6.37 -18.70 -2.72
CA PRO A 117 6.51 -18.43 -4.14
C PRO A 117 5.18 -18.15 -4.84
N ASN A 118 4.06 -18.42 -4.19
CA ASN A 118 2.70 -18.19 -4.69
C ASN A 118 2.28 -16.73 -4.41
N PHE A 119 2.81 -15.79 -5.20
CA PHE A 119 2.50 -14.38 -5.03
C PHE A 119 1.02 -14.08 -5.30
N ILE A 120 0.37 -13.34 -4.37
CA ILE A 120 -1.01 -12.83 -4.51
C ILE A 120 -1.00 -11.51 -5.30
N VAL A 121 0.12 -10.78 -5.24
CA VAL A 121 0.31 -9.49 -5.92
C VAL A 121 1.46 -9.56 -6.91
N GLN A 122 1.47 -8.65 -7.86
CA GLN A 122 2.53 -8.51 -8.86
C GLN A 122 3.08 -7.07 -8.90
N LYS A 123 4.24 -6.91 -9.54
CA LYS A 123 4.84 -5.58 -9.74
C LYS A 123 3.87 -4.63 -10.43
N ASN A 124 3.78 -3.40 -9.93
CA ASN A 124 2.90 -2.29 -10.29
C ASN A 124 1.47 -2.38 -9.74
N ASP A 125 1.11 -3.41 -8.98
CA ASP A 125 -0.15 -3.40 -8.25
C ASP A 125 -0.13 -2.31 -7.17
N ILE A 126 -1.28 -1.66 -6.97
CA ILE A 126 -1.50 -0.74 -5.85
C ILE A 126 -2.17 -1.52 -4.73
N VAL A 127 -1.61 -1.45 -3.54
CA VAL A 127 -2.12 -2.11 -2.35
C VAL A 127 -2.44 -1.09 -1.26
N THR A 128 -3.42 -1.41 -0.42
CA THR A 128 -3.76 -0.61 0.76
C THR A 128 -3.21 -1.25 2.02
N ALA A 129 -2.93 -0.45 3.07
CA ALA A 129 -2.54 -0.97 4.37
C ALA A 129 -3.55 -2.01 4.88
N GLY A 130 -3.07 -3.17 5.35
CA GLY A 130 -3.90 -4.30 5.77
C GLY A 130 -4.41 -5.21 4.65
N GLN A 131 -4.14 -4.91 3.38
CA GLN A 131 -4.46 -5.80 2.27
C GLN A 131 -3.57 -7.05 2.30
N ILE A 132 -4.13 -8.22 2.02
CA ILE A 132 -3.36 -9.47 1.85
C ILE A 132 -2.49 -9.35 0.59
N ILE A 133 -1.18 -9.57 0.74
CA ILE A 133 -0.21 -9.47 -0.35
C ILE A 133 0.52 -10.79 -0.64
N GLY A 134 0.51 -11.75 0.28
CA GLY A 134 1.17 -13.03 0.14
C GLY A 134 1.01 -13.88 1.38
N ASN A 135 1.77 -14.96 1.45
CA ASN A 135 1.85 -15.85 2.60
C ASN A 135 3.31 -16.08 3.00
N VAL A 136 3.53 -16.48 4.24
CA VAL A 136 4.85 -16.90 4.74
C VAL A 136 5.30 -18.18 4.00
N GLY A 137 6.58 -18.24 3.59
CA GLY A 137 7.19 -19.38 2.90
C GLY A 137 8.28 -20.08 3.71
#